data_b5588b84a1bfeeffc96aea2322d0a5f9
#
_entry.id   b5588b84a1bfeeffc96aea2322d0a5f9
#
_cell.length_a   1.000
_cell.length_b   1.000
_cell.length_c   1.000
_cell.angle_alpha   90.00
_cell.angle_beta   90.00
_cell.angle_gamma   90.00
#
_symmetry.space_group_name_H-M   'P 1'
#
loop_
_entity.id
_entity.type
_entity.pdbx_description
1 polymer ?
#
loop_
_entity_poly.entity_id
_entity_poly.type
_entity_poly.pdbx_seq_one_letter_code
_entity_poly.pdbx_strand_id
1 'polypeptide(L)'
;MKEQIKPGFFSQNIAADARRREFDVKNEQCLHLGKKVDVVFFGDSITQIWEIELWFNRNCLKINRGIGSDTTVYAAKRFEADVLQLKPSAIVILLGINDLLTVAPNLWYREAGADLEMVISNIENNFKDMLSKCKNEKVYICSILPQSLCRPYDRELFEKLIIRTNNILKNLCSEYGAEYVDYYSALCVNGGLPDDMTSDGVHPNAKAYEIMANKLKEKVEIL
;
A
#
# COMPACT_ATOMS: atom_id res chain seq x y z
N MET A 1 -26.07 14.83 -9.77
CA MET A 1 -24.74 14.20 -9.66
C MET A 1 -24.24 14.41 -8.24
N LYS A 2 -23.63 13.38 -7.58
CA LYS A 2 -22.95 13.61 -6.29
C LYS A 2 -21.69 14.40 -6.58
N GLU A 3 -21.40 15.36 -5.71
CA GLU A 3 -20.19 16.16 -5.81
C GLU A 3 -18.95 15.26 -5.64
N GLN A 4 -17.96 15.45 -6.54
CA GLN A 4 -16.71 14.68 -6.48
C GLN A 4 -15.83 15.20 -5.35
N ILE A 5 -15.29 14.32 -4.53
CA ILE A 5 -14.32 14.67 -3.51
C ILE A 5 -12.95 14.90 -4.16
N LYS A 6 -12.45 16.13 -4.05
CA LYS A 6 -11.14 16.57 -4.55
C LYS A 6 -10.35 17.17 -3.38
N PRO A 7 -9.41 16.44 -2.77
CA PRO A 7 -8.74 16.89 -1.55
C PRO A 7 -7.73 18.03 -1.77
N GLY A 8 -7.43 18.40 -3.01
CA GLY A 8 -6.44 19.42 -3.32
C GLY A 8 -5.00 18.92 -3.22
N PHE A 9 -4.06 19.86 -3.04
CA PHE A 9 -2.63 19.55 -2.89
C PHE A 9 -2.27 19.31 -1.45
N PHE A 10 -1.42 18.30 -1.19
CA PHE A 10 -1.03 17.91 0.15
C PHE A 10 0.34 18.42 0.57
N SER A 11 1.22 18.68 -0.40
CA SER A 11 2.61 19.08 -0.16
C SER A 11 3.17 19.87 -1.33
N GLN A 12 4.41 20.35 -1.16
CA GLN A 12 5.20 20.90 -2.27
C GLN A 12 5.92 19.81 -3.08
N ASN A 13 5.70 18.54 -2.77
CA ASN A 13 6.31 17.44 -3.48
C ASN A 13 5.50 17.13 -4.75
N ILE A 14 6.01 17.60 -5.87
CA ILE A 14 5.35 17.60 -7.17
C ILE A 14 4.95 16.19 -7.67
N ALA A 15 5.72 15.15 -7.37
CA ALA A 15 5.47 13.82 -7.89
C ALA A 15 4.15 13.20 -7.38
N ALA A 16 3.92 13.23 -6.07
CA ALA A 16 2.70 12.71 -5.46
C ALA A 16 1.47 13.51 -5.89
N ASP A 17 1.59 14.84 -5.92
CA ASP A 17 0.47 15.72 -6.31
C ASP A 17 0.13 15.59 -7.80
N ALA A 18 1.11 15.38 -8.69
CA ALA A 18 0.85 15.13 -10.11
C ALA A 18 0.06 13.83 -10.32
N ARG A 19 0.46 12.75 -9.62
CA ARG A 19 -0.25 11.46 -9.68
C ARG A 19 -1.65 11.58 -9.09
N ARG A 20 -1.80 12.36 -8.01
CA ARG A 20 -3.08 12.63 -7.38
C ARG A 20 -4.05 13.34 -8.33
N ARG A 21 -3.56 14.31 -9.13
CA ARG A 21 -4.37 14.97 -10.18
C ARG A 21 -4.85 14.01 -11.27
N GLU A 22 -3.98 13.09 -11.69
CA GLU A 22 -4.36 12.03 -12.62
C GLU A 22 -5.52 11.20 -12.06
N PHE A 23 -5.49 10.90 -10.76
CA PHE A 23 -6.58 10.17 -10.11
C PHE A 23 -7.88 10.99 -10.02
N ASP A 24 -7.82 12.31 -9.85
CA ASP A 24 -9.04 13.14 -9.89
C ASP A 24 -9.77 12.98 -11.23
N VAL A 25 -9.03 13.03 -12.35
CA VAL A 25 -9.61 12.82 -13.69
C VAL A 25 -10.15 11.40 -13.88
N LYS A 26 -9.42 10.39 -13.39
CA LYS A 26 -9.85 9.00 -13.47
C LYS A 26 -11.05 8.71 -12.57
N ASN A 27 -11.09 9.29 -11.38
CA ASN A 27 -12.23 9.18 -10.47
C ASN A 27 -13.49 9.80 -11.04
N GLU A 28 -13.38 10.97 -11.70
CA GLU A 28 -14.48 11.60 -12.39
C GLU A 28 -15.10 10.67 -13.44
N GLN A 29 -14.28 10.00 -14.25
CA GLN A 29 -14.76 9.03 -15.24
C GLN A 29 -15.47 7.84 -14.58
N CYS A 30 -14.91 7.29 -13.50
CA CYS A 30 -15.56 6.19 -12.75
C CYS A 30 -16.94 6.62 -12.22
N LEU A 31 -17.02 7.81 -11.63
CA LEU A 31 -18.26 8.36 -11.06
C LEU A 31 -19.29 8.68 -12.15
N HIS A 32 -18.85 9.23 -13.29
CA HIS A 32 -19.71 9.52 -14.43
C HIS A 32 -20.34 8.25 -15.03
N LEU A 33 -19.54 7.21 -15.22
CA LEU A 33 -20.00 5.93 -15.76
C LEU A 33 -20.87 5.15 -14.78
N GLY A 34 -20.80 5.43 -13.50
CA GLY A 34 -21.59 4.76 -12.46
C GLY A 34 -21.38 3.25 -12.36
N LYS A 35 -20.26 2.74 -12.88
CA LYS A 35 -19.94 1.31 -12.82
C LYS A 35 -19.58 0.92 -11.39
N LYS A 36 -20.01 -0.26 -10.98
CA LYS A 36 -19.61 -0.86 -9.71
C LYS A 36 -18.12 -1.18 -9.77
N VAL A 37 -17.36 -0.62 -8.84
CA VAL A 37 -15.95 -0.98 -8.63
C VAL A 37 -15.90 -2.20 -7.72
N ASP A 38 -15.21 -3.25 -8.15
CA ASP A 38 -15.12 -4.47 -7.36
C ASP A 38 -13.96 -4.35 -6.35
N VAL A 39 -12.78 -3.97 -6.80
CA VAL A 39 -11.59 -3.87 -5.91
C VAL A 39 -10.80 -2.59 -6.20
N VAL A 40 -10.42 -1.87 -5.15
CA VAL A 40 -9.40 -0.81 -5.24
C VAL A 40 -8.11 -1.32 -4.60
N PHE A 41 -7.02 -1.28 -5.37
CA PHE A 41 -5.66 -1.49 -4.88
C PHE A 41 -5.07 -0.14 -4.49
N PHE A 42 -4.83 0.06 -3.22
CA PHE A 42 -4.39 1.31 -2.63
C PHE A 42 -3.02 1.13 -1.98
N GLY A 43 -2.04 1.98 -2.34
CA GLY A 43 -0.69 1.78 -1.86
C GLY A 43 0.34 2.77 -2.44
N ASP A 44 1.58 2.39 -2.30
CA ASP A 44 2.76 3.13 -2.74
C ASP A 44 3.26 2.69 -4.14
N SER A 45 4.58 2.80 -4.38
CA SER A 45 5.21 2.40 -5.65
C SER A 45 5.03 0.91 -5.96
N ILE A 46 5.00 0.04 -4.96
CA ILE A 46 4.82 -1.39 -5.15
C ILE A 46 3.44 -1.65 -5.76
N THR A 47 2.41 -0.95 -5.28
CA THR A 47 1.07 -1.01 -5.87
C THR A 47 1.04 -0.29 -7.22
N GLN A 48 1.69 0.87 -7.36
CA GLN A 48 1.68 1.66 -8.59
C GLN A 48 2.16 0.88 -9.80
N ILE A 49 3.28 0.16 -9.66
CA ILE A 49 3.91 -0.57 -10.76
C ILE A 49 3.35 -1.97 -10.99
N TRP A 50 2.45 -2.43 -10.13
CA TRP A 50 1.80 -3.73 -10.29
C TRP A 50 0.79 -3.70 -11.43
N GLU A 51 1.02 -4.49 -12.47
CA GLU A 51 0.10 -4.66 -13.62
C GLU A 51 -1.07 -5.58 -13.24
N ILE A 52 -1.93 -5.11 -12.34
CA ILE A 52 -3.00 -5.91 -11.72
C ILE A 52 -3.93 -6.60 -12.72
N GLU A 53 -4.11 -6.02 -13.91
CA GLU A 53 -4.97 -6.60 -14.95
C GLU A 53 -4.41 -7.90 -15.54
N LEU A 54 -3.09 -8.13 -15.44
CA LEU A 54 -2.46 -9.35 -15.93
C LEU A 54 -2.60 -10.51 -14.95
N TRP A 55 -2.75 -10.22 -13.65
CA TRP A 55 -2.68 -11.21 -12.60
C TRP A 55 -4.03 -11.70 -12.10
N PHE A 56 -5.09 -10.90 -12.29
CA PHE A 56 -6.39 -11.14 -11.68
C PHE A 56 -7.53 -11.26 -12.70
N ASN A 57 -8.68 -11.76 -12.25
CA ASN A 57 -9.85 -12.01 -13.07
C ASN A 57 -10.27 -10.78 -13.91
N ARG A 58 -10.42 -10.98 -15.22
CA ARG A 58 -10.81 -9.92 -16.17
C ARG A 58 -12.25 -9.41 -15.99
N ASN A 59 -13.11 -10.21 -15.38
CA ASN A 59 -14.51 -9.84 -15.13
C ASN A 59 -14.69 -8.99 -13.84
N CYS A 60 -13.62 -8.74 -13.11
CA CYS A 60 -13.58 -7.93 -11.91
C CYS A 60 -13.04 -6.54 -12.27
N LEU A 61 -13.81 -5.48 -12.00
CA LEU A 61 -13.34 -4.10 -12.19
C LEU A 61 -12.38 -3.72 -11.06
N LYS A 62 -11.10 -3.73 -11.37
CA LYS A 62 -10.01 -3.38 -10.48
C LYS A 62 -9.51 -1.97 -10.77
N ILE A 63 -9.21 -1.22 -9.75
CA ILE A 63 -8.67 0.14 -9.85
C ILE A 63 -7.39 0.25 -9.07
N ASN A 64 -6.30 0.60 -9.76
CA ASN A 64 -5.00 0.86 -9.13
C ASN A 64 -4.92 2.33 -8.68
N ARG A 65 -4.66 2.54 -7.39
CA ARG A 65 -4.46 3.84 -6.74
C ARG A 65 -3.11 3.88 -5.98
N GLY A 66 -2.09 3.24 -6.54
CA GLY A 66 -0.73 3.33 -6.05
C GLY A 66 -0.06 4.65 -6.44
N ILE A 67 0.72 5.25 -5.52
CA ILE A 67 1.55 6.43 -5.74
C ILE A 67 2.96 6.15 -5.23
N GLY A 68 3.95 6.28 -6.12
CA GLY A 68 5.36 6.10 -5.76
C GLY A 68 5.79 7.04 -4.63
N SER A 69 6.58 6.51 -3.70
CA SER A 69 7.07 7.23 -2.51
C SER A 69 5.97 7.71 -1.54
N ASP A 70 4.73 7.22 -1.68
CA ASP A 70 3.65 7.59 -0.76
C ASP A 70 3.91 7.02 0.64
N THR A 71 3.62 7.82 1.64
CA THR A 71 3.65 7.43 3.06
C THR A 71 2.23 7.34 3.59
N THR A 72 2.06 6.68 4.73
CA THR A 72 0.75 6.56 5.37
C THR A 72 0.12 7.92 5.67
N VAL A 73 0.93 8.95 5.96
CA VAL A 73 0.47 10.33 6.22
C VAL A 73 -0.26 10.94 5.01
N TYR A 74 0.29 10.79 3.81
CA TYR A 74 -0.35 11.32 2.60
C TYR A 74 -1.43 10.38 2.08
N ALA A 75 -1.25 9.07 2.22
CA ALA A 75 -2.24 8.08 1.88
C ALA A 75 -3.56 8.31 2.65
N ALA A 76 -3.51 8.52 3.95
CA ALA A 76 -4.69 8.81 4.76
C ALA A 76 -5.47 10.04 4.26
N LYS A 77 -4.76 11.09 3.82
CA LYS A 77 -5.40 12.32 3.29
C LYS A 77 -6.15 12.12 1.96
N ARG A 78 -5.73 11.15 1.16
CA ARG A 78 -6.33 10.85 -0.15
C ARG A 78 -7.28 9.64 -0.14
N PHE A 79 -7.43 8.94 0.97
CA PHE A 79 -8.17 7.70 1.07
C PHE A 79 -9.64 7.86 0.68
N GLU A 80 -10.31 8.91 1.14
CA GLU A 80 -11.71 9.17 0.77
C GLU A 80 -11.86 9.44 -0.73
N ALA A 81 -10.96 10.24 -1.30
CA ALA A 81 -10.99 10.60 -2.71
C ALA A 81 -10.64 9.46 -3.66
N ASP A 82 -9.62 8.67 -3.31
CA ASP A 82 -9.07 7.65 -4.21
C ASP A 82 -9.70 6.28 -4.01
N VAL A 83 -10.38 6.08 -2.89
CA VAL A 83 -10.95 4.78 -2.51
C VAL A 83 -12.45 4.90 -2.22
N LEU A 84 -12.84 5.56 -1.12
CA LEU A 84 -14.20 5.45 -0.59
C LEU A 84 -15.27 6.07 -1.50
N GLN A 85 -14.97 7.19 -2.19
CA GLN A 85 -15.95 7.78 -3.11
C GLN A 85 -16.29 6.86 -4.29
N LEU A 86 -15.41 5.93 -4.64
CA LEU A 86 -15.63 4.93 -5.70
C LEU A 86 -16.52 3.77 -5.24
N LYS A 87 -16.79 3.65 -3.94
CA LYS A 87 -17.62 2.63 -3.30
C LYS A 87 -17.25 1.20 -3.73
N PRO A 88 -15.98 0.79 -3.57
CA PRO A 88 -15.57 -0.55 -3.95
C PRO A 88 -16.21 -1.61 -3.05
N SER A 89 -16.34 -2.83 -3.57
CA SER A 89 -16.72 -3.97 -2.75
C SER A 89 -15.59 -4.41 -1.82
N ALA A 90 -14.33 -4.25 -2.27
CA ALA A 90 -13.13 -4.60 -1.52
C ALA A 90 -12.02 -3.56 -1.70
N ILE A 91 -11.17 -3.45 -0.69
CA ILE A 91 -10.01 -2.56 -0.65
C ILE A 91 -8.79 -3.40 -0.27
N VAL A 92 -7.74 -3.35 -1.09
CA VAL A 92 -6.44 -3.97 -0.80
C VAL A 92 -5.44 -2.87 -0.49
N ILE A 93 -4.89 -2.85 0.72
CA ILE A 93 -3.97 -1.78 1.19
C ILE A 93 -2.58 -2.37 1.39
N LEU A 94 -1.58 -1.78 0.71
CA LEU A 94 -0.17 -2.10 0.86
C LEU A 94 0.63 -0.80 1.02
N LEU A 95 0.99 -0.45 2.24
CA LEU A 95 1.64 0.81 2.63
C LEU A 95 2.54 0.62 3.85
N GLY A 96 3.49 1.54 4.02
CA GLY A 96 4.29 1.69 5.24
C GLY A 96 5.79 1.54 5.04
N ILE A 97 6.26 0.98 3.92
CA ILE A 97 7.69 0.86 3.68
C ILE A 97 8.37 2.24 3.58
N ASN A 98 7.76 3.20 2.89
CA ASN A 98 8.32 4.54 2.75
C ASN A 98 8.37 5.30 4.07
N ASP A 99 7.44 5.05 4.99
CA ASP A 99 7.50 5.58 6.35
C ASP A 99 8.74 5.02 7.07
N LEU A 100 8.96 3.71 7.04
CA LEU A 100 10.10 3.06 7.69
C LEU A 100 11.44 3.48 7.09
N LEU A 101 11.52 3.72 5.79
CA LEU A 101 12.73 4.18 5.12
C LEU A 101 13.22 5.56 5.60
N THR A 102 12.39 6.34 6.29
CA THR A 102 12.79 7.62 6.89
C THR A 102 13.58 7.47 8.19
N VAL A 103 13.55 6.29 8.82
CA VAL A 103 14.16 6.08 10.15
C VAL A 103 15.68 6.00 10.10
N ALA A 104 16.24 5.34 9.10
CA ALA A 104 17.69 5.16 8.98
C ALA A 104 18.19 5.45 7.56
N PRO A 105 19.45 5.95 7.42
CA PRO A 105 20.03 6.23 6.11
C PRO A 105 19.99 5.01 5.18
N ASN A 106 19.57 5.23 3.95
CA ASN A 106 19.45 4.19 2.93
C ASN A 106 19.68 4.77 1.53
N LEU A 107 19.49 3.97 0.48
CA LEU A 107 19.71 4.40 -0.91
C LEU A 107 18.85 5.59 -1.32
N TRP A 108 17.63 5.67 -0.76
CA TRP A 108 16.62 6.63 -1.14
C TRP A 108 16.64 7.87 -0.26
N TYR A 109 16.99 7.71 1.03
CA TYR A 109 17.00 8.76 2.03
C TYR A 109 18.36 8.81 2.73
N ARG A 110 19.30 9.57 2.18
CA ARG A 110 20.68 9.67 2.71
C ARG A 110 20.76 10.36 4.07
N GLU A 111 19.81 11.25 4.35
CA GLU A 111 19.71 12.02 5.59
C GLU A 111 18.54 11.52 6.47
N ALA A 112 18.22 10.24 6.38
CA ALA A 112 17.21 9.64 7.24
C ALA A 112 17.64 9.73 8.71
N GLY A 113 16.68 9.78 9.60
CA GLY A 113 16.91 9.95 11.05
C GLY A 113 15.63 10.37 11.77
N ALA A 114 14.48 10.06 11.17
CA ALA A 114 13.19 10.28 11.82
C ALA A 114 13.09 9.44 13.10
N ASP A 115 12.41 9.99 14.11
CA ASP A 115 12.16 9.29 15.35
C ASP A 115 11.33 8.01 15.09
N LEU A 116 11.89 6.88 15.47
CA LEU A 116 11.32 5.57 15.25
C LEU A 116 9.91 5.41 15.84
N GLU A 117 9.74 5.78 17.10
CA GLU A 117 8.46 5.60 17.79
C GLU A 117 7.39 6.50 17.19
N MET A 118 7.77 7.71 16.79
CA MET A 118 6.89 8.63 16.08
C MET A 118 6.47 8.06 14.72
N VAL A 119 7.39 7.49 13.95
CA VAL A 119 7.07 6.88 12.63
C VAL A 119 6.10 5.72 12.80
N ILE A 120 6.37 4.80 13.73
CA ILE A 120 5.49 3.65 13.98
C ILE A 120 4.10 4.10 14.47
N SER A 121 4.06 5.06 15.40
CA SER A 121 2.80 5.63 15.90
C SER A 121 2.00 6.31 14.78
N ASN A 122 2.68 7.01 13.87
CA ASN A 122 2.03 7.63 12.72
C ASN A 122 1.43 6.57 11.77
N ILE A 123 2.17 5.50 11.47
CA ILE A 123 1.65 4.39 10.66
C ILE A 123 0.37 3.83 11.30
N GLU A 124 0.42 3.49 12.59
CA GLU A 124 -0.71 2.94 13.33
C GLU A 124 -1.93 3.88 13.29
N ASN A 125 -1.73 5.16 13.62
CA ASN A 125 -2.80 6.16 13.67
C ASN A 125 -3.42 6.42 12.27
N ASN A 126 -2.59 6.47 11.23
CA ASN A 126 -3.08 6.68 9.86
C ASN A 126 -3.88 5.46 9.36
N PHE A 127 -3.46 4.23 9.70
CA PHE A 127 -4.27 3.05 9.41
C PHE A 127 -5.58 3.05 10.19
N LYS A 128 -5.58 3.42 11.48
CA LYS A 128 -6.82 3.57 12.28
C LYS A 128 -7.76 4.60 11.66
N ASP A 129 -7.24 5.75 11.22
CA ASP A 129 -8.03 6.77 10.53
C ASP A 129 -8.68 6.22 9.26
N MET A 130 -7.92 5.56 8.39
CA MET A 130 -8.45 4.95 7.17
C MET A 130 -9.49 3.87 7.45
N LEU A 131 -9.21 2.97 8.38
CA LEU A 131 -10.08 1.85 8.72
C LEU A 131 -11.39 2.32 9.37
N SER A 132 -11.35 3.34 10.22
CA SER A 132 -12.54 3.90 10.87
C SER A 132 -13.55 4.51 9.88
N LYS A 133 -13.10 4.88 8.69
CA LYS A 133 -13.93 5.43 7.61
C LYS A 133 -14.60 4.35 6.75
N CYS A 134 -14.10 3.11 6.77
CA CYS A 134 -14.70 1.99 6.06
C CYS A 134 -15.99 1.53 6.76
N LYS A 135 -17.04 1.25 6.01
CA LYS A 135 -18.35 0.87 6.54
C LYS A 135 -18.85 -0.49 6.07
N ASN A 136 -18.80 -0.69 4.76
CA ASN A 136 -19.34 -1.88 4.11
C ASN A 136 -18.32 -2.57 3.21
N GLU A 137 -17.16 -1.99 3.05
CA GLU A 137 -16.07 -2.48 2.21
C GLU A 137 -15.36 -3.64 2.94
N LYS A 138 -15.07 -4.73 2.22
CA LYS A 138 -14.13 -5.73 2.72
C LYS A 138 -12.72 -5.17 2.62
N VAL A 139 -12.01 -5.08 3.72
CA VAL A 139 -10.65 -4.52 3.76
C VAL A 139 -9.62 -5.61 3.94
N TYR A 140 -8.60 -5.58 3.09
CA TYR A 140 -7.44 -6.48 3.13
C TYR A 140 -6.19 -5.63 3.35
N ILE A 141 -5.53 -5.81 4.49
CA ILE A 141 -4.26 -5.16 4.80
C ILE A 141 -3.13 -6.12 4.50
N CYS A 142 -2.28 -5.75 3.54
CA CYS A 142 -1.11 -6.52 3.19
C CYS A 142 0.06 -6.16 4.10
N SER A 143 0.84 -7.15 4.50
CA SER A 143 2.08 -6.91 5.22
C SER A 143 3.07 -6.11 4.37
N ILE A 144 3.86 -5.26 5.00
CA ILE A 144 5.06 -4.68 4.41
C ILE A 144 6.00 -5.84 4.03
N LEU A 145 6.56 -5.75 2.82
CA LEU A 145 7.42 -6.81 2.27
C LEU A 145 8.78 -6.87 2.97
N PRO A 146 9.44 -8.04 2.98
CA PRO A 146 10.84 -8.10 3.34
C PRO A 146 11.65 -7.27 2.34
N GLN A 147 12.83 -6.79 2.74
CA GLN A 147 13.71 -5.99 1.89
C GLN A 147 15.00 -6.75 1.60
N SER A 148 15.50 -6.64 0.38
CA SER A 148 16.86 -7.07 0.01
C SER A 148 17.75 -5.85 -0.04
N LEU A 149 18.14 -5.37 1.12
CA LEU A 149 19.08 -4.27 1.22
C LEU A 149 20.49 -4.83 1.00
N CYS A 150 20.89 -4.99 -0.26
CA CYS A 150 22.24 -5.45 -0.66
C CYS A 150 23.36 -4.48 -0.27
N ARG A 151 23.15 -3.56 0.67
CA ARG A 151 24.12 -2.52 1.05
C ARG A 151 24.17 -2.32 2.56
N PRO A 152 25.22 -1.66 3.09
CA PRO A 152 25.66 -1.71 4.48
C PRO A 152 24.76 -0.94 5.44
N TYR A 153 23.47 -1.11 5.31
CA TYR A 153 22.52 -0.63 6.30
C TYR A 153 22.33 -1.70 7.36
N ASP A 154 21.91 -1.29 8.51
CA ASP A 154 21.51 -2.20 9.56
C ASP A 154 20.30 -3.02 9.11
N ARG A 155 20.57 -4.08 8.32
CA ARG A 155 19.55 -5.01 7.82
C ARG A 155 18.71 -5.56 8.97
N GLU A 156 19.35 -5.89 10.08
CA GLU A 156 18.67 -6.40 11.26
C GLU A 156 17.72 -5.38 11.87
N LEU A 157 18.10 -4.09 11.86
CA LEU A 157 17.20 -3.02 12.31
C LEU A 157 15.96 -2.95 11.42
N PHE A 158 16.12 -2.87 10.10
CA PHE A 158 14.99 -2.79 9.17
C PHE A 158 14.09 -4.02 9.25
N GLU A 159 14.64 -5.21 9.36
CA GLU A 159 13.87 -6.43 9.55
C GLU A 159 13.01 -6.36 10.82
N LYS A 160 13.59 -5.96 11.94
CA LYS A 160 12.86 -5.77 13.21
C LYS A 160 11.74 -4.73 13.08
N LEU A 161 12.00 -3.63 12.38
CA LEU A 161 11.01 -2.57 12.14
C LEU A 161 9.84 -3.09 11.31
N ILE A 162 10.12 -3.78 10.22
CA ILE A 162 9.10 -4.37 9.35
C ILE A 162 8.27 -5.39 10.14
N ILE A 163 8.90 -6.30 10.87
CA ILE A 163 8.19 -7.29 11.68
C ILE A 163 7.31 -6.62 12.74
N ARG A 164 7.85 -5.63 13.47
CA ARG A 164 7.09 -4.88 14.48
C ARG A 164 5.88 -4.19 13.86
N THR A 165 6.06 -3.51 12.75
CA THR A 165 4.98 -2.81 12.05
C THR A 165 3.93 -3.80 11.51
N ASN A 166 4.36 -4.90 10.92
CA ASN A 166 3.47 -5.95 10.44
C ASN A 166 2.62 -6.57 11.56
N ASN A 167 3.17 -6.71 12.76
CA ASN A 167 2.39 -7.16 13.93
C ASN A 167 1.33 -6.13 14.33
N ILE A 168 1.62 -4.84 14.27
CA ILE A 168 0.64 -3.76 14.50
C ILE A 168 -0.47 -3.85 13.44
N LEU A 169 -0.13 -3.94 12.15
CA LEU A 169 -1.10 -4.06 11.08
C LEU A 169 -2.00 -5.29 11.24
N LYS A 170 -1.43 -6.42 11.66
CA LYS A 170 -2.20 -7.64 11.95
C LYS A 170 -3.16 -7.46 13.13
N ASN A 171 -2.75 -6.75 14.17
CA ASN A 171 -3.64 -6.44 15.30
C ASN A 171 -4.78 -5.51 14.87
N LEU A 172 -4.49 -4.49 14.04
CA LEU A 172 -5.53 -3.61 13.48
C LEU A 172 -6.53 -4.37 12.61
N CYS A 173 -6.11 -5.40 11.87
CA CYS A 173 -7.05 -6.26 11.17
C CYS A 173 -8.05 -6.90 12.13
N SER A 174 -7.59 -7.41 13.27
CA SER A 174 -8.47 -8.01 14.27
C SER A 174 -9.39 -6.99 14.94
N GLU A 175 -8.89 -5.77 15.18
CA GLU A 175 -9.66 -4.69 15.83
C GLU A 175 -10.78 -4.14 14.93
N TYR A 176 -10.50 -3.99 13.63
CA TYR A 176 -11.41 -3.36 12.67
C TYR A 176 -12.16 -4.34 11.76
N GLY A 177 -12.01 -5.65 11.96
CA GLY A 177 -12.67 -6.66 11.13
C GLY A 177 -12.12 -6.74 9.70
N ALA A 178 -10.88 -6.32 9.48
CA ALA A 178 -10.16 -6.47 8.21
C ALA A 178 -9.45 -7.81 8.14
N GLU A 179 -9.06 -8.23 6.93
CA GLU A 179 -8.27 -9.44 6.72
C GLU A 179 -6.78 -9.09 6.51
N TYR A 180 -5.90 -9.85 7.15
CA TYR A 180 -4.46 -9.71 6.97
C TYR A 180 -3.95 -10.61 5.85
N VAL A 181 -3.19 -10.04 4.91
CA VAL A 181 -2.53 -10.76 3.81
C VAL A 181 -1.04 -10.78 4.05
N ASP A 182 -0.51 -11.94 4.40
CA ASP A 182 0.89 -12.12 4.80
C ASP A 182 1.82 -12.32 3.59
N TYR A 183 2.19 -11.24 2.95
CA TYR A 183 3.22 -11.25 1.90
C TYR A 183 4.62 -11.40 2.48
N TYR A 184 4.87 -10.88 3.70
CA TYR A 184 6.18 -10.97 4.34
C TYR A 184 6.65 -12.42 4.45
N SER A 185 5.83 -13.27 5.07
CA SER A 185 6.19 -14.69 5.25
C SER A 185 6.27 -15.44 3.91
N ALA A 186 5.50 -15.04 2.90
CA ALA A 186 5.51 -15.68 1.59
C ALA A 186 6.78 -15.34 0.76
N LEU A 187 7.40 -14.20 1.02
CA LEU A 187 8.54 -13.68 0.24
C LEU A 187 9.87 -13.71 1.02
N CYS A 188 9.83 -13.84 2.35
CA CYS A 188 11.03 -13.76 3.20
C CYS A 188 11.83 -15.05 3.16
N VAL A 189 13.09 -14.95 2.74
CA VAL A 189 14.06 -16.05 2.81
C VAL A 189 15.29 -15.54 3.55
N ASN A 190 15.69 -16.22 4.62
CA ASN A 190 16.85 -15.85 5.44
C ASN A 190 16.84 -14.39 5.91
N GLY A 191 15.65 -13.89 6.30
CA GLY A 191 15.46 -12.54 6.85
C GLY A 191 15.44 -11.43 5.80
N GLY A 192 15.18 -11.71 4.53
CA GLY A 192 15.07 -10.70 3.49
C GLY A 192 14.36 -11.17 2.24
N LEU A 193 14.14 -10.25 1.32
CA LEU A 193 13.67 -10.54 -0.03
C LEU A 193 14.83 -11.11 -0.85
N PRO A 194 14.71 -12.28 -1.49
CA PRO A 194 15.76 -12.84 -2.34
C PRO A 194 16.13 -11.89 -3.49
N ASP A 195 17.42 -11.81 -3.84
CA ASP A 195 17.90 -10.91 -4.89
C ASP A 195 17.30 -11.22 -6.27
N ASP A 196 16.92 -12.48 -6.51
CA ASP A 196 16.23 -12.90 -7.74
C ASP A 196 14.72 -12.56 -7.75
N MET A 197 14.21 -11.93 -6.69
CA MET A 197 12.82 -11.47 -6.56
C MET A 197 12.67 -9.95 -6.56
N THR A 198 13.76 -9.21 -6.70
CA THR A 198 13.75 -7.73 -6.71
C THR A 198 14.72 -7.17 -7.73
N SER A 199 14.50 -5.93 -8.18
CA SER A 199 15.44 -5.23 -9.08
C SER A 199 16.35 -4.25 -8.33
N ASP A 200 15.96 -3.80 -7.14
CA ASP A 200 16.62 -2.72 -6.40
C ASP A 200 16.64 -2.91 -4.88
N GLY A 201 16.18 -4.08 -4.42
CA GLY A 201 16.09 -4.44 -3.00
C GLY A 201 14.79 -4.06 -2.31
N VAL A 202 13.92 -3.29 -2.98
CA VAL A 202 12.62 -2.82 -2.44
C VAL A 202 11.46 -3.29 -3.32
N HIS A 203 11.55 -3.07 -4.62
CA HIS A 203 10.46 -3.34 -5.54
C HIS A 203 10.46 -4.79 -6.02
N PRO A 204 9.32 -5.50 -5.90
CA PRO A 204 9.15 -6.85 -6.41
C PRO A 204 9.33 -6.90 -7.93
N ASN A 205 9.95 -7.97 -8.42
CA ASN A 205 9.92 -8.32 -9.83
C ASN A 205 8.73 -9.25 -10.15
N ALA A 206 8.61 -9.70 -11.40
CA ALA A 206 7.50 -10.55 -11.83
C ALA A 206 7.35 -11.83 -10.98
N LYS A 207 8.45 -12.47 -10.57
CA LYS A 207 8.44 -13.67 -9.72
C LYS A 207 7.82 -13.40 -8.35
N ALA A 208 8.17 -12.28 -7.73
CA ALA A 208 7.60 -11.88 -6.44
C ALA A 208 6.13 -11.45 -6.58
N TYR A 209 5.77 -10.70 -7.64
CA TYR A 209 4.37 -10.35 -7.90
C TYR A 209 3.49 -11.58 -8.14
N GLU A 210 4.01 -12.66 -8.77
CA GLU A 210 3.28 -13.92 -8.92
C GLU A 210 2.91 -14.52 -7.56
N ILE A 211 3.88 -14.58 -6.64
CA ILE A 211 3.66 -15.07 -5.27
C ILE A 211 2.64 -14.18 -4.55
N MET A 212 2.77 -12.86 -4.65
CA MET A 212 1.82 -11.91 -4.05
C MET A 212 0.41 -12.08 -4.62
N ALA A 213 0.28 -12.22 -5.94
CA ALA A 213 -1.01 -12.43 -6.59
C ALA A 213 -1.67 -13.73 -6.12
N ASN A 214 -0.93 -14.82 -6.06
CA ASN A 214 -1.44 -16.10 -5.60
C ASN A 214 -1.88 -16.02 -4.13
N LYS A 215 -1.07 -15.34 -3.29
CA LYS A 215 -1.41 -15.15 -1.87
C LYS A 215 -2.67 -14.29 -1.67
N LEU A 216 -2.86 -13.28 -2.52
CA LEU A 216 -4.05 -12.44 -2.45
C LEU A 216 -5.31 -13.21 -2.91
N LYS A 217 -5.22 -14.02 -3.95
CA LYS A 217 -6.33 -14.86 -4.44
C LYS A 217 -6.84 -15.86 -3.40
N GLU A 218 -5.98 -16.32 -2.48
CA GLU A 218 -6.40 -17.18 -1.37
C GLU A 218 -7.40 -16.48 -0.43
N LYS A 219 -7.42 -15.14 -0.41
CA LYS A 219 -8.22 -14.33 0.49
C LYS A 219 -9.36 -13.58 -0.22
N VAL A 220 -9.12 -13.11 -1.42
CA VAL A 220 -10.04 -12.25 -2.17
C VAL A 220 -10.68 -13.04 -3.28
N GLU A 221 -11.79 -13.71 -2.99
CA GLU A 221 -12.50 -14.63 -3.90
C GLU A 221 -12.89 -14.00 -5.25
N ILE A 222 -13.08 -12.68 -5.30
CA ILE A 222 -13.46 -11.98 -6.52
C ILE A 222 -12.29 -11.80 -7.49
N LEU A 223 -11.05 -11.94 -7.06
CA LEU A 223 -9.83 -11.83 -7.87
C LEU A 223 -9.45 -13.19 -8.46
#